data_6a7849b6a291a64123cb498ed9e094b7
#
_entry.id   6a7849b6a291a64123cb498ed9e094b7
#
_cell.length_a   1.000
_cell.length_b   1.000
_cell.length_c   1.000
_cell.angle_alpha   90.00
_cell.angle_beta   90.00
_cell.angle_gamma   90.00
#
_symmetry.space_group_name_H-M   'P 1'
#
loop_
_entity.id
_entity.type
_entity.pdbx_description
1 polymer ?
#
loop_
_entity_poly.entity_id
_entity_poly.type
_entity_poly.pdbx_seq_one_letter_code
_entity_poly.pdbx_strand_id
1 'polypeptide(L)'
;MYAQGIRPDGIFALNDLLAMGVISQLREMRVRVPESVRVMGFDDIDEAKYTIPSLTTVDPQRARIAEIAITSILDQVKTGARAPRRRIDVEYSLRYRASSPQV
;
A
#
# COMPACT_ATOMS: atom_id res chain seq x y z
N MET A 1 0.36 -7.91 -20.40
CA MET A 1 -1.02 -7.35 -20.34
C MET A 1 -1.28 -6.36 -21.44
N TYR A 2 -0.67 -5.19 -21.45
CA TYR A 2 -0.85 -4.19 -22.53
C TYR A 2 -0.42 -4.70 -23.91
N ALA A 3 0.69 -5.44 -23.99
CA ALA A 3 1.16 -6.02 -25.24
C ALA A 3 0.16 -7.03 -25.86
N GLN A 4 -0.71 -7.62 -25.02
CA GLN A 4 -1.76 -8.56 -25.44
C GLN A 4 -3.09 -7.86 -25.75
N GLY A 5 -3.13 -6.52 -25.73
CA GLY A 5 -4.34 -5.75 -26.00
C GLY A 5 -5.27 -5.56 -24.79
N ILE A 6 -4.90 -6.04 -23.60
CA ILE A 6 -5.69 -5.85 -22.38
C ILE A 6 -5.50 -4.42 -21.89
N ARG A 7 -6.61 -3.73 -21.62
CA ARG A 7 -6.63 -2.32 -21.20
C ARG A 7 -7.42 -2.21 -19.88
N PRO A 8 -6.76 -2.38 -18.72
CA PRO A 8 -7.43 -2.23 -17.44
C PRO A 8 -7.75 -0.75 -17.15
N ASP A 9 -8.81 -0.51 -16.43
CA ASP A 9 -9.18 0.82 -15.92
C ASP A 9 -8.46 1.15 -14.61
N GLY A 10 -8.07 0.13 -13.86
CA GLY A 10 -7.36 0.25 -12.60
C GLY A 10 -6.43 -0.91 -12.34
N ILE A 11 -5.35 -0.62 -11.64
CA ILE A 11 -4.35 -1.61 -11.23
C ILE A 11 -4.13 -1.44 -9.73
N PHE A 12 -4.35 -2.51 -8.97
CA PHE A 12 -3.98 -2.60 -7.57
C PHE A 12 -2.73 -3.46 -7.44
N ALA A 13 -1.64 -2.83 -7.04
CA ALA A 13 -0.38 -3.53 -6.79
C ALA A 13 -0.28 -3.96 -5.32
N LEU A 14 0.35 -5.09 -5.06
CA LEU A 14 0.38 -5.68 -3.72
C LEU A 14 1.22 -4.88 -2.71
N ASN A 15 2.08 -3.98 -3.19
CA ASN A 15 2.79 -3.02 -2.35
C ASN A 15 3.14 -1.77 -3.15
N ASP A 16 3.62 -0.73 -2.46
CA ASP A 16 3.90 0.56 -3.07
C ASP A 16 5.07 0.51 -4.07
N LEU A 17 6.09 -0.29 -3.81
CA LEU A 17 7.23 -0.41 -4.73
C LEU A 17 6.80 -1.01 -6.07
N LEU A 18 5.95 -2.03 -6.03
CA LEU A 18 5.36 -2.60 -7.25
C LEU A 18 4.49 -1.57 -7.97
N ALA A 19 3.68 -0.81 -7.23
CA ALA A 19 2.85 0.24 -7.80
C ALA A 19 3.70 1.31 -8.50
N MET A 20 4.81 1.71 -7.92
CA MET A 20 5.76 2.66 -8.51
C MET A 20 6.36 2.12 -9.80
N GLY A 21 6.71 0.83 -9.82
CA GLY A 21 7.17 0.16 -11.04
C GLY A 21 6.12 0.17 -12.14
N VAL A 22 4.86 -0.08 -11.79
CA VAL A 22 3.72 -0.01 -12.72
C VAL A 22 3.58 1.40 -13.29
N ILE A 23 3.58 2.44 -12.46
CA ILE A 23 3.48 3.84 -12.89
C ILE A 23 4.63 4.19 -13.84
N SER A 24 5.85 3.78 -13.50
CA SER A 24 7.03 4.01 -14.33
C SER A 24 6.87 3.38 -15.72
N GLN A 25 6.45 2.12 -15.78
CA GLN A 25 6.26 1.42 -17.05
C GLN A 25 5.11 2.03 -17.86
N LEU A 26 4.00 2.37 -17.22
CA LEU A 26 2.88 3.03 -17.92
C LEU A 26 3.30 4.36 -18.54
N ARG A 27 4.14 5.13 -17.84
CA ARG A 27 4.69 6.39 -18.37
C ARG A 27 5.55 6.15 -19.63
N GLU A 28 6.41 5.16 -19.60
CA GLU A 28 7.21 4.78 -20.78
C GLU A 28 6.32 4.38 -21.97
N MET A 29 5.21 3.72 -21.70
CA MET A 29 4.21 3.35 -22.68
C MET A 29 3.28 4.50 -23.09
N ARG A 30 3.49 5.70 -22.54
CA ARG A 30 2.67 6.89 -22.78
C ARG A 30 1.19 6.71 -22.36
N VAL A 31 0.95 5.84 -21.38
CA VAL A 31 -0.36 5.65 -20.78
C VAL A 31 -0.49 6.58 -19.57
N ARG A 32 -1.51 7.43 -19.57
CA ARG A 32 -1.68 8.45 -18.53
C ARG A 32 -2.32 7.86 -17.27
N VAL A 33 -1.76 8.21 -16.13
CA VAL A 33 -2.25 7.89 -14.79
C VAL A 33 -2.62 9.21 -14.10
N PRO A 34 -3.84 9.42 -13.65
CA PRO A 34 -4.96 8.47 -13.50
C PRO A 34 -5.93 8.44 -14.71
N GLU A 35 -5.75 9.26 -15.74
CA GLU A 35 -6.77 9.51 -16.75
C GLU A 35 -7.14 8.25 -17.55
N SER A 36 -6.14 7.45 -17.93
CA SER A 36 -6.34 6.22 -18.71
C SER A 36 -6.42 4.98 -17.83
N VAL A 37 -5.67 4.97 -16.73
CA VAL A 37 -5.67 3.88 -15.76
C VAL A 37 -5.34 4.43 -14.37
N ARG A 38 -6.07 3.99 -13.36
CA ARG A 38 -5.79 4.32 -11.96
C ARG A 38 -4.85 3.29 -11.37
N VAL A 39 -3.92 3.74 -10.52
CA VAL A 39 -2.97 2.83 -9.86
C VAL A 39 -3.04 3.04 -8.36
N MET A 40 -3.05 1.94 -7.63
CA MET A 40 -3.10 1.93 -6.18
C MET A 40 -2.09 0.93 -5.64
N GLY A 41 -1.44 1.28 -4.54
CA GLY A 41 -0.52 0.42 -3.82
C GLY A 41 -1.01 0.01 -2.45
N PHE A 42 -0.09 -0.51 -1.65
CA PHE A 42 -0.33 -0.94 -0.27
C PHE A 42 0.94 -0.70 0.54
N ASP A 43 0.84 -0.21 1.75
CA ASP A 43 1.83 0.04 2.79
C ASP A 43 1.98 1.52 3.20
N ASP A 44 1.68 2.47 2.32
CA ASP A 44 1.88 3.91 2.55
C ASP A 44 3.32 4.23 2.98
N ILE A 45 4.28 3.76 2.19
CA ILE A 45 5.70 4.12 2.41
C ILE A 45 5.91 5.62 2.16
N ASP A 46 6.94 6.18 2.75
CA ASP A 46 7.16 7.63 2.68
C ASP A 46 7.32 8.13 1.24
N GLU A 47 7.93 7.36 0.38
CA GLU A 47 8.16 7.66 -1.03
C GLU A 47 6.86 7.79 -1.84
N ALA A 48 5.75 7.20 -1.37
CA ALA A 48 4.46 7.27 -2.06
C ALA A 48 3.98 8.71 -2.29
N LYS A 49 4.37 9.64 -1.42
CA LYS A 49 4.03 11.07 -1.53
C LYS A 49 4.80 11.78 -2.64
N TYR A 50 5.95 11.26 -3.02
CA TYR A 50 6.91 11.94 -3.87
C TYR A 50 6.97 11.40 -5.30
N THR A 51 6.21 10.37 -5.61
CA THR A 51 6.08 9.86 -6.98
C THR A 51 5.26 10.83 -7.85
N ILE A 52 5.38 10.71 -9.16
CA ILE A 52 4.62 11.50 -10.12
C ILE A 52 3.90 10.57 -11.08
N PRO A 53 2.57 10.46 -10.97
CA PRO A 53 1.69 11.05 -9.94
C PRO A 53 1.96 10.48 -8.55
N SER A 54 1.62 11.24 -7.50
CA SER A 54 1.72 10.74 -6.13
C SER A 54 0.79 9.54 -5.93
N LEU A 55 1.25 8.56 -5.15
CA LEU A 55 0.63 7.24 -5.11
C LEU A 55 -0.50 7.14 -4.07
N THR A 56 -1.69 6.82 -4.55
CA THR A 56 -2.79 6.35 -3.71
C THR A 56 -2.46 4.97 -3.18
N THR A 57 -2.64 4.76 -1.88
CA THR A 57 -2.24 3.52 -1.23
C THR A 57 -3.11 3.20 -0.02
N VAL A 58 -3.07 1.97 0.43
CA VAL A 58 -3.65 1.56 1.70
C VAL A 58 -2.61 1.77 2.80
N ASP A 59 -2.99 2.50 3.83
CA ASP A 59 -2.21 2.62 5.06
C ASP A 59 -2.69 1.52 6.03
N PRO A 60 -1.89 0.47 6.28
CA PRO A 60 -2.25 -0.59 7.22
C PRO A 60 -2.00 -0.19 8.67
N GLN A 61 -1.66 1.07 8.95
CA GLN A 61 -1.32 1.54 10.29
C GLN A 61 -0.05 0.85 10.83
N ARG A 62 1.03 0.89 10.07
CA ARG A 62 2.29 0.22 10.39
C ARG A 62 2.80 0.53 11.81
N ALA A 63 2.72 1.79 12.22
CA ALA A 63 3.13 2.20 13.57
C ALA A 63 2.30 1.50 14.65
N ARG A 64 1.00 1.38 14.44
CA ARG A 64 0.09 0.69 15.37
C ARG A 64 0.38 -0.82 15.43
N ILE A 65 0.62 -1.43 14.28
CA ILE A 65 1.00 -2.85 14.21
C ILE A 65 2.31 -3.09 14.97
N ALA A 66 3.31 -2.24 14.73
CA ALA A 66 4.60 -2.34 15.43
C ALA A 66 4.46 -2.16 16.93
N GLU A 67 3.68 -1.19 17.38
CA GLU A 67 3.41 -0.95 18.81
C GLU A 67 2.77 -2.17 19.48
N ILE A 68 1.73 -2.72 18.87
CA ILE A 68 1.04 -3.92 19.38
C ILE A 68 2.00 -5.11 19.44
N ALA A 69 2.77 -5.34 18.40
CA ALA A 69 3.69 -6.47 18.31
C ALA A 69 4.78 -6.37 19.38
N ILE A 70 5.40 -5.20 19.52
CA ILE A 70 6.48 -4.98 20.50
C ILE A 70 5.93 -5.09 21.93
N THR A 71 4.79 -4.47 22.21
CA THR A 71 4.15 -4.54 23.54
C THR A 71 3.83 -5.97 23.91
N SER A 72 3.30 -6.76 22.97
CA SER A 72 2.97 -8.16 23.21
C SER A 72 4.21 -9.00 23.53
N ILE A 73 5.30 -8.77 22.83
CA ILE A 73 6.58 -9.46 23.09
C ILE A 73 7.16 -9.07 24.44
N LEU A 74 7.17 -7.79 24.77
CA LEU A 74 7.69 -7.31 26.04
C LEU A 74 6.88 -7.85 27.23
N ASP A 75 5.57 -7.93 27.11
CA ASP A 75 4.72 -8.53 28.15
C ASP A 75 5.05 -10.00 28.36
N GLN A 76 5.27 -10.76 27.29
CA GLN A 76 5.69 -12.17 27.40
C GLN A 76 7.05 -12.31 28.09
N VAL A 77 8.00 -11.44 27.77
CA VAL A 77 9.32 -11.43 28.40
C VAL A 77 9.23 -11.12 29.90
N LYS A 78 8.41 -10.12 30.27
CA LYS A 78 8.25 -9.71 31.67
C LYS A 78 7.55 -10.76 32.53
N THR A 79 6.53 -11.42 31.98
CA THR A 79 5.75 -12.41 32.74
C THR A 79 6.38 -13.80 32.70
N GLY A 80 7.27 -14.07 31.76
CA GLY A 80 7.83 -15.40 31.53
C GLY A 80 6.80 -16.42 31.06
N ALA A 81 5.57 -16.00 30.86
CA ALA A 81 4.47 -16.85 30.45
C ALA A 81 4.27 -16.78 28.92
N ARG A 82 4.02 -17.93 28.32
CA ARG A 82 3.64 -17.99 26.91
C ARG A 82 2.20 -17.47 26.77
N ALA A 83 2.02 -16.33 26.11
CA ALA A 83 0.70 -15.78 25.87
C ALA A 83 -0.12 -16.71 24.98
N PRO A 84 -1.43 -16.87 25.21
CA PRO A 84 -2.30 -17.62 24.31
C PRO A 84 -2.30 -16.92 22.94
N ARG A 85 -2.46 -17.72 21.90
CA ARG A 85 -2.64 -17.21 20.54
C ARG A 85 -3.88 -16.32 20.51
N ARG A 86 -3.71 -15.10 20.01
CA ARG A 86 -4.84 -14.19 19.78
C ARG A 86 -4.66 -13.47 18.47
N ARG A 87 -5.76 -13.12 17.85
CA ARG A 87 -5.82 -12.26 16.68
C ARG A 87 -6.19 -10.86 17.13
N ILE A 88 -5.41 -9.88 16.68
CA ILE A 88 -5.73 -8.46 16.89
C ILE A 88 -5.89 -7.83 15.53
N ASP A 89 -7.08 -7.35 15.22
CA ASP A 89 -7.35 -6.67 13.98
C ASP A 89 -7.01 -5.18 14.13
N VAL A 90 -6.24 -4.65 13.18
CA VAL A 90 -5.89 -3.23 13.12
C VAL A 90 -6.63 -2.62 11.94
N GLU A 91 -7.28 -1.49 12.17
CA GLU A 91 -7.98 -0.77 11.11
C GLU A 91 -6.99 -0.23 10.09
N TYR A 92 -7.41 -0.23 8.84
CA TYR A 92 -6.67 0.39 7.74
C TYR A 92 -7.34 1.70 7.30
N SER A 93 -6.62 2.52 6.57
CA SER A 93 -7.19 3.68 5.90
C SER A 93 -6.69 3.79 4.47
N LEU A 94 -7.46 4.47 3.63
CA LEU A 94 -7.05 4.76 2.26
C LEU A 94 -6.42 6.16 2.21
N ARG A 95 -5.23 6.23 1.63
CA ARG A 95 -4.55 7.49 1.37
C ARG A 95 -4.75 7.86 -0.09
N TYR A 96 -5.77 8.66 -0.37
CA TYR A 96 -6.04 9.13 -1.73
C TYR A 96 -5.02 10.17 -2.16
N ARG A 97 -4.38 9.91 -3.30
CA ARG A 97 -3.41 10.81 -3.94
C ARG A 97 -3.71 10.87 -5.45
N ALA A 98 -2.78 11.42 -6.22
CA ALA A 98 -3.03 11.73 -7.63
C ALA A 98 -3.18 10.49 -8.53
N SER A 99 -2.56 9.35 -8.18
CA SER A 99 -2.64 8.13 -9.02
C SER A 99 -4.01 7.48 -9.06
N SER A 100 -4.84 7.71 -8.04
CA SER A 100 -6.24 7.30 -7.99
C SER A 100 -6.99 8.21 -7.01
N PRO A 101 -7.39 9.41 -7.45
CA PRO A 101 -8.05 10.36 -6.57
C PRO A 101 -9.43 9.87 -6.13
N GLN A 102 -9.86 10.36 -4.98
CA GLN A 102 -11.21 10.11 -4.49
C GLN A 102 -12.23 10.68 -5.46
N VAL A 103 -13.24 9.91 -5.76
CA VAL A 103 -14.32 10.32 -6.67
C VAL A 103 -15.37 11.13 -5.94
#